data_275937495349b21cf191960574479978
#
_entry.id   275937495349b21cf191960574479978
#
_cell.length_a   1.000
_cell.length_b   1.000
_cell.length_c   1.000
_cell.angle_alpha   90.00
_cell.angle_beta   90.00
_cell.angle_gamma   90.00
#
_symmetry.space_group_name_H-M   'P 1'
#
loop_
_entity.id
_entity.type
_entity.pdbx_description
1 polymer ?
#
loop_
_entity_poly.entity_id
_entity_poly.type
_entity_poly.pdbx_seq_one_letter_code
_entity_poly.pdbx_strand_id
1 'polypeptide(L)'
;MKKCKTCGRECNRLSLGMCSKHYNQYKKYGYCLDTNPRTKKDLNEIVIYDDYAEIILYDEHCEEKCRALIDLEDVDNIKMYKWFFDGRYVRNSNKQKLHRTIIDVSEEKIIDHINHNTLDNRKSNLRICTQNDNAKNKSKQINNTSGVTGVSWYKKYEKWRVRIQVNNKDILIGYFDDKEEAIKSRKEAEIKYFGEFRNKENE
;
A
#
# COMPACT_ATOMS: atom_id res chain seq x y z
N MET A 1 -38.35 -7.93 -13.15
CA MET A 1 -37.49 -6.72 -13.12
C MET A 1 -37.44 -6.11 -14.51
N LYS A 2 -37.28 -4.80 -14.63
CA LYS A 2 -37.22 -4.10 -15.93
C LYS A 2 -35.75 -3.97 -16.38
N LYS A 3 -35.48 -4.08 -17.69
CA LYS A 3 -34.12 -3.98 -18.22
C LYS A 3 -33.83 -2.58 -18.74
N CYS A 4 -32.65 -2.06 -18.40
CA CYS A 4 -32.17 -0.78 -18.93
C CYS A 4 -31.93 -0.89 -20.47
N LYS A 5 -32.50 0.00 -21.24
CA LYS A 5 -32.36 -0.02 -22.70
C LYS A 5 -30.93 0.20 -23.21
N THR A 6 -30.08 0.80 -22.41
CA THR A 6 -28.70 1.12 -22.76
C THR A 6 -27.74 -0.02 -22.44
N CYS A 7 -27.80 -0.61 -21.21
CA CYS A 7 -26.84 -1.63 -20.76
C CYS A 7 -27.45 -3.00 -20.48
N GLY A 8 -28.76 -3.19 -20.70
CA GLY A 8 -29.45 -4.46 -20.44
C GLY A 8 -29.61 -4.85 -18.97
N ARG A 9 -29.02 -4.11 -18.03
CA ARG A 9 -29.05 -4.41 -16.58
C ARG A 9 -30.47 -4.39 -16.06
N GLU A 10 -30.80 -5.37 -15.22
CA GLU A 10 -32.09 -5.42 -14.52
C GLU A 10 -32.12 -4.41 -13.37
N CYS A 11 -33.18 -3.65 -13.29
CA CYS A 11 -33.40 -2.61 -12.29
C CYS A 11 -34.84 -2.60 -11.80
N ASN A 12 -35.04 -2.27 -10.53
CA ASN A 12 -36.38 -2.11 -9.96
C ASN A 12 -37.08 -0.86 -10.49
N ARG A 13 -36.33 0.21 -10.80
CA ARG A 13 -36.83 1.46 -11.36
C ARG A 13 -36.02 1.89 -12.56
N LEU A 14 -36.71 2.38 -13.58
CA LEU A 14 -36.13 2.96 -14.78
C LEU A 14 -36.72 4.36 -15.02
N SER A 15 -35.88 5.30 -15.47
CA SER A 15 -36.29 6.62 -15.96
C SER A 15 -36.00 6.70 -17.45
N LEU A 16 -36.98 7.00 -18.27
CA LEU A 16 -36.90 6.96 -19.74
C LEU A 16 -36.36 5.61 -20.29
N GLY A 17 -36.66 4.51 -19.61
CA GLY A 17 -36.18 3.18 -19.97
C GLY A 17 -34.69 2.92 -19.58
N MET A 18 -34.06 3.79 -18.83
CA MET A 18 -32.65 3.72 -18.43
C MET A 18 -32.50 3.50 -16.93
N CYS A 19 -31.45 2.80 -16.51
CA CYS A 19 -31.04 2.74 -15.09
C CYS A 19 -30.61 4.14 -14.61
N SER A 20 -30.56 4.33 -13.31
CA SER A 20 -30.26 5.64 -12.69
C SER A 20 -28.94 6.24 -13.22
N LYS A 21 -27.89 5.44 -13.45
CA LYS A 21 -26.61 5.92 -13.98
C LYS A 21 -26.77 6.45 -15.41
N HIS A 22 -27.35 5.68 -16.33
CA HIS A 22 -27.55 6.10 -17.71
C HIS A 22 -28.53 7.27 -17.82
N TYR A 23 -29.57 7.31 -16.99
CA TYR A 23 -30.47 8.46 -16.94
C TYR A 23 -29.74 9.74 -16.51
N ASN A 24 -28.86 9.66 -15.49
CA ASN A 24 -28.07 10.81 -15.06
C ASN A 24 -27.05 11.25 -16.11
N GLN A 25 -26.40 10.32 -16.80
CA GLN A 25 -25.52 10.62 -17.94
C GLN A 25 -26.31 11.31 -19.06
N TYR A 26 -27.44 10.73 -19.43
CA TYR A 26 -28.31 11.34 -20.47
C TYR A 26 -28.78 12.74 -20.07
N LYS A 27 -29.19 12.94 -18.82
CA LYS A 27 -29.60 14.26 -18.32
C LYS A 27 -28.46 15.27 -18.35
N LYS A 28 -27.23 14.86 -18.08
CA LYS A 28 -26.06 15.74 -18.00
C LYS A 28 -25.43 16.03 -19.37
N TYR A 29 -25.34 15.02 -20.23
CA TYR A 29 -24.57 15.08 -21.48
C TYR A 29 -25.44 14.98 -22.74
N GLY A 30 -26.71 14.64 -22.62
CA GLY A 30 -27.60 14.37 -23.77
C GLY A 30 -27.44 12.98 -24.40
N TYR A 31 -26.45 12.19 -23.93
CA TYR A 31 -26.15 10.81 -24.37
C TYR A 31 -25.61 9.95 -23.25
N CYS A 32 -25.55 8.62 -23.44
CA CYS A 32 -24.93 7.70 -22.51
C CYS A 32 -23.49 7.46 -22.92
N LEU A 33 -22.56 7.59 -21.95
CA LEU A 33 -21.13 7.43 -22.19
C LEU A 33 -20.70 5.97 -22.29
N ASP A 34 -21.47 5.06 -21.71
CA ASP A 34 -21.14 3.65 -21.59
C ASP A 34 -22.40 2.79 -21.63
N THR A 35 -22.38 1.70 -22.40
CA THR A 35 -23.49 0.76 -22.53
C THR A 35 -23.60 -0.17 -21.32
N ASN A 36 -22.50 -0.41 -20.60
CA ASN A 36 -22.46 -1.26 -19.40
C ASN A 36 -21.65 -0.59 -18.26
N PRO A 37 -22.20 0.49 -17.66
CA PRO A 37 -21.46 1.23 -16.65
C PRO A 37 -21.19 0.39 -15.41
N ARG A 38 -19.96 0.47 -14.90
CA ARG A 38 -19.54 -0.16 -13.68
C ARG A 38 -20.34 0.37 -12.48
N THR A 39 -20.62 -0.52 -11.53
CA THR A 39 -21.29 -0.18 -10.26
C THR A 39 -20.42 -0.51 -9.07
N LYS A 40 -20.79 0.08 -7.90
CA LYS A 40 -20.12 -0.23 -6.61
C LYS A 40 -20.20 -1.70 -6.20
N LYS A 41 -21.07 -2.51 -6.81
CA LYS A 41 -21.25 -3.94 -6.50
C LYS A 41 -20.38 -4.84 -7.39
N ASP A 42 -19.91 -4.32 -8.52
CA ASP A 42 -19.10 -5.13 -9.44
C ASP A 42 -17.73 -5.40 -8.82
N LEU A 43 -17.25 -6.63 -8.99
CA LEU A 43 -15.92 -7.04 -8.53
C LEU A 43 -14.83 -6.25 -9.25
N ASN A 44 -13.65 -6.21 -8.70
CA ASN A 44 -12.51 -5.53 -9.32
C ASN A 44 -12.11 -6.25 -10.61
N GLU A 45 -11.72 -5.47 -11.60
CA GLU A 45 -11.03 -5.98 -12.77
C GLU A 45 -9.59 -6.32 -12.38
N ILE A 46 -9.08 -7.42 -12.94
CA ILE A 46 -7.71 -7.87 -12.72
C ILE A 46 -7.06 -7.95 -14.10
N VAL A 47 -5.98 -7.20 -14.26
CA VAL A 47 -5.14 -7.23 -15.46
C VAL A 47 -4.00 -8.19 -15.19
N ILE A 48 -3.84 -9.19 -16.06
CA ILE A 48 -2.81 -10.22 -15.95
C ILE A 48 -1.65 -9.86 -16.88
N TYR A 49 -0.43 -9.89 -16.34
CA TYR A 49 0.83 -9.74 -17.05
C TYR A 49 1.62 -11.06 -17.01
N ASP A 50 2.81 -11.11 -17.58
CA ASP A 50 3.60 -12.33 -17.68
C ASP A 50 4.01 -12.92 -16.31
N ASP A 51 4.32 -12.07 -15.34
CA ASP A 51 4.89 -12.44 -14.03
C ASP A 51 4.12 -11.92 -12.82
N TYR A 52 3.09 -11.07 -13.01
CA TYR A 52 2.26 -10.51 -11.94
C TYR A 52 0.86 -10.14 -12.45
N ALA A 53 0.00 -9.74 -11.54
CA ALA A 53 -1.31 -9.19 -11.88
C ALA A 53 -1.58 -7.88 -11.11
N GLU A 54 -2.45 -7.04 -11.67
CA GLU A 54 -2.91 -5.79 -11.09
C GLU A 54 -4.40 -5.83 -10.81
N ILE A 55 -4.79 -5.52 -9.57
CA ILE A 55 -6.19 -5.31 -9.19
C ILE A 55 -6.51 -3.84 -9.40
N ILE A 56 -7.44 -3.52 -10.27
CA ILE A 56 -7.92 -2.14 -10.47
C ILE A 56 -8.84 -1.76 -9.30
N LEU A 57 -8.43 -0.77 -8.53
CA LEU A 57 -9.17 -0.25 -7.38
C LEU A 57 -9.92 1.02 -7.77
N TYR A 58 -11.19 1.07 -7.42
CA TYR A 58 -12.11 2.11 -7.86
C TYR A 58 -12.52 3.02 -6.71
N ASP A 59 -12.78 4.28 -7.02
CA ASP A 59 -13.33 5.26 -6.10
C ASP A 59 -14.86 5.11 -5.92
N GLU A 60 -15.46 6.06 -5.20
CA GLU A 60 -16.91 6.10 -4.98
C GLU A 60 -17.73 6.40 -6.23
N HIS A 61 -17.12 6.93 -7.28
CA HIS A 61 -17.74 7.21 -8.58
C HIS A 61 -17.56 6.08 -9.58
N CYS A 62 -16.89 4.97 -9.18
CA CYS A 62 -16.52 3.84 -10.03
C CYS A 62 -15.47 4.19 -11.09
N GLU A 63 -14.66 5.22 -10.85
CA GLU A 63 -13.51 5.57 -11.65
C GLU A 63 -12.25 4.92 -11.07
N GLU A 64 -11.28 4.57 -11.92
CA GLU A 64 -10.02 3.97 -11.48
C GLU A 64 -9.27 4.95 -10.58
N LYS A 65 -8.96 4.52 -9.36
CA LYS A 65 -8.24 5.31 -8.36
C LYS A 65 -6.76 4.95 -8.29
N CYS A 66 -6.46 3.67 -8.23
CA CYS A 66 -5.11 3.12 -8.18
C CYS A 66 -5.16 1.62 -8.48
N ARG A 67 -3.98 1.00 -8.57
CA ARG A 67 -3.83 -0.44 -8.80
C ARG A 67 -3.01 -1.08 -7.71
N ALA A 68 -3.35 -2.32 -7.34
CA ALA A 68 -2.60 -3.12 -6.41
C ALA A 68 -1.96 -4.30 -7.13
N LEU A 69 -0.67 -4.53 -6.88
CA LEU A 69 0.12 -5.61 -7.44
C LEU A 69 -0.04 -6.88 -6.62
N ILE A 70 -0.19 -8.02 -7.27
CA ILE A 70 -0.22 -9.36 -6.67
C ILE A 70 0.52 -10.35 -7.55
N ASP A 71 0.90 -11.50 -6.98
CA ASP A 71 1.43 -12.60 -7.76
C ASP A 71 0.30 -13.35 -8.51
N LEU A 72 0.63 -13.98 -9.64
CA LEU A 72 -0.35 -14.67 -10.48
C LEU A 72 -1.07 -15.80 -9.74
N GLU A 73 -0.37 -16.50 -8.88
CA GLU A 73 -0.91 -17.62 -8.10
C GLU A 73 -2.00 -17.20 -7.10
N ASP A 74 -2.04 -15.93 -6.70
CA ASP A 74 -3.00 -15.41 -5.74
C ASP A 74 -4.30 -14.93 -6.41
N VAL A 75 -4.33 -14.79 -7.74
CA VAL A 75 -5.48 -14.24 -8.50
C VAL A 75 -6.78 -14.98 -8.18
N ASP A 76 -6.75 -16.31 -8.15
CA ASP A 76 -7.96 -17.11 -7.93
C ASP A 76 -8.58 -16.90 -6.55
N ASN A 77 -7.76 -16.72 -5.53
CA ASN A 77 -8.22 -16.42 -4.17
C ASN A 77 -8.74 -14.98 -4.03
N ILE A 78 -8.12 -14.05 -4.76
CA ILE A 78 -8.38 -12.62 -4.65
C ILE A 78 -9.63 -12.19 -5.44
N LYS A 79 -9.86 -12.75 -6.64
CA LYS A 79 -10.96 -12.38 -7.55
C LYS A 79 -12.36 -12.56 -6.97
N MET A 80 -12.50 -13.38 -5.92
CA MET A 80 -13.77 -13.67 -5.26
C MET A 80 -14.28 -12.53 -4.39
N TYR A 81 -13.43 -11.56 -4.06
CA TYR A 81 -13.74 -10.46 -3.16
C TYR A 81 -13.72 -9.12 -3.89
N LYS A 82 -14.47 -8.17 -3.36
CA LYS A 82 -14.35 -6.78 -3.79
C LYS A 82 -13.36 -6.05 -2.89
N TRP A 83 -12.35 -5.47 -3.54
CA TRP A 83 -11.26 -4.74 -2.90
C TRP A 83 -11.39 -3.24 -3.09
N PHE A 84 -10.93 -2.47 -2.12
CA PHE A 84 -10.84 -1.02 -2.17
C PHE A 84 -9.61 -0.53 -1.39
N PHE A 85 -9.10 0.63 -1.74
CA PHE A 85 -7.99 1.28 -1.05
C PHE A 85 -8.51 2.29 -0.05
N ASP A 86 -8.24 2.09 1.25
CA ASP A 86 -8.69 2.96 2.35
C ASP A 86 -7.80 4.18 2.59
N GLY A 87 -6.80 4.41 1.73
CA GLY A 87 -5.77 5.45 1.88
C GLY A 87 -4.48 4.93 2.52
N ARG A 88 -4.51 3.74 3.12
CA ARG A 88 -3.36 3.11 3.75
C ARG A 88 -3.13 1.66 3.29
N TYR A 89 -4.19 0.88 3.18
CA TYR A 89 -4.13 -0.53 2.78
C TYR A 89 -5.25 -0.90 1.82
N VAL A 90 -5.03 -1.95 1.05
CA VAL A 90 -6.09 -2.59 0.27
C VAL A 90 -6.87 -3.54 1.18
N ARG A 91 -8.21 -3.37 1.22
CA ARG A 91 -9.12 -4.14 2.07
C ARG A 91 -10.33 -4.62 1.29
N ASN A 92 -10.99 -5.67 1.78
CA ASN A 92 -12.30 -6.09 1.30
C ASN A 92 -13.45 -5.56 2.20
N SER A 93 -14.67 -5.85 1.83
CA SER A 93 -15.88 -5.47 2.58
C SER A 93 -15.91 -6.02 4.02
N ASN A 94 -15.24 -7.14 4.28
CA ASN A 94 -15.11 -7.75 5.60
C ASN A 94 -13.94 -7.17 6.42
N LYS A 95 -13.35 -6.06 5.95
CA LYS A 95 -12.19 -5.38 6.55
C LYS A 95 -10.90 -6.21 6.57
N GLN A 96 -10.87 -7.35 5.87
CA GLN A 96 -9.64 -8.12 5.71
C GLN A 96 -8.67 -7.38 4.79
N LYS A 97 -7.41 -7.33 5.16
CA LYS A 97 -6.35 -6.70 4.38
C LYS A 97 -5.84 -7.67 3.32
N LEU A 98 -5.55 -7.17 2.11
CA LEU A 98 -5.09 -7.95 0.97
C LEU A 98 -3.84 -8.78 1.31
N HIS A 99 -2.81 -8.18 1.86
CA HIS A 99 -1.58 -8.89 2.26
C HIS A 99 -1.82 -10.02 3.28
N ARG A 100 -2.88 -9.92 4.14
CA ARG A 100 -3.26 -11.00 5.07
C ARG A 100 -4.11 -12.09 4.42
N THR A 101 -4.70 -11.82 3.28
CA THR A 101 -5.36 -12.85 2.47
C THR A 101 -4.34 -13.64 1.65
N ILE A 102 -3.24 -12.98 1.24
CA ILE A 102 -2.14 -13.60 0.49
C ILE A 102 -1.23 -14.43 1.42
N ILE A 103 -0.86 -13.87 2.58
CA ILE A 103 -0.02 -14.56 3.56
C ILE A 103 -0.86 -14.87 4.80
N ASP A 104 -1.15 -16.15 4.99
CA ASP A 104 -1.86 -16.63 6.19
C ASP A 104 -0.89 -16.74 7.36
N VAL A 105 -1.05 -15.87 8.34
CA VAL A 105 -0.25 -15.85 9.56
C VAL A 105 -1.10 -15.54 10.78
N SER A 106 -0.67 -16.02 11.95
CA SER A 106 -1.34 -15.71 13.21
C SER A 106 -1.43 -14.20 13.46
N GLU A 107 -2.44 -13.77 14.21
CA GLU A 107 -2.69 -12.34 14.49
C GLU A 107 -1.52 -11.65 15.21
N GLU A 108 -0.73 -12.40 15.96
CA GLU A 108 0.46 -11.91 16.69
C GLU A 108 1.59 -11.47 15.77
N LYS A 109 1.63 -11.99 14.54
CA LYS A 109 2.63 -11.61 13.54
C LYS A 109 2.17 -10.43 12.70
N ILE A 110 3.13 -9.62 12.31
CA ILE A 110 2.92 -8.49 11.42
C ILE A 110 3.43 -8.87 10.02
N ILE A 111 2.68 -8.46 9.00
CA ILE A 111 3.17 -8.50 7.62
C ILE A 111 3.60 -7.06 7.28
N ASP A 112 4.86 -6.91 6.92
CA ASP A 112 5.49 -5.64 6.54
C ASP A 112 5.71 -5.59 5.03
N HIS A 113 5.52 -4.41 4.44
CA HIS A 113 5.86 -4.14 3.05
C HIS A 113 7.30 -3.62 3.00
N ILE A 114 8.20 -4.40 2.40
CA ILE A 114 9.65 -4.13 2.41
C ILE A 114 9.96 -2.76 1.79
N ASN A 115 9.30 -2.41 0.69
CA ASN A 115 9.47 -1.15 -0.04
C ASN A 115 8.52 -0.03 0.42
N HIS A 116 7.78 -0.20 1.53
CA HIS A 116 6.76 0.73 2.07
C HIS A 116 5.55 0.99 1.15
N ASN A 117 5.51 0.45 -0.06
CA ASN A 117 4.36 0.57 -0.95
C ASN A 117 3.29 -0.47 -0.59
N THR A 118 2.24 -0.04 0.09
CA THR A 118 1.14 -0.90 0.53
C THR A 118 0.21 -1.36 -0.59
N LEU A 119 0.42 -0.87 -1.81
CA LEU A 119 -0.23 -1.34 -3.02
C LEU A 119 0.53 -2.50 -3.68
N ASP A 120 1.81 -2.72 -3.36
CA ASP A 120 2.60 -3.86 -3.83
C ASP A 120 2.50 -5.04 -2.86
N ASN A 121 1.53 -5.92 -3.12
CA ASN A 121 1.25 -7.08 -2.27
C ASN A 121 1.82 -8.39 -2.83
N ARG A 122 2.83 -8.32 -3.69
CA ARG A 122 3.58 -9.50 -4.13
C ARG A 122 4.37 -10.09 -2.97
N LYS A 123 4.48 -11.42 -2.91
CA LYS A 123 5.19 -12.13 -1.83
C LYS A 123 6.65 -11.70 -1.71
N SER A 124 7.28 -11.34 -2.83
CA SER A 124 8.64 -10.78 -2.87
C SER A 124 8.80 -9.46 -2.09
N ASN A 125 7.71 -8.69 -1.94
CA ASN A 125 7.67 -7.44 -1.19
C ASN A 125 7.07 -7.58 0.21
N LEU A 126 6.52 -8.74 0.55
CA LEU A 126 5.90 -9.00 1.86
C LEU A 126 6.84 -9.84 2.72
N ARG A 127 6.97 -9.48 3.99
CA ARG A 127 7.70 -10.30 4.97
C ARG A 127 6.95 -10.38 6.28
N ILE A 128 7.05 -11.55 6.92
CA ILE A 128 6.51 -11.76 8.26
C ILE A 128 7.53 -11.25 9.26
N CYS A 129 7.11 -10.41 10.18
CA CYS A 129 7.98 -9.82 11.19
C CYS A 129 7.29 -9.68 12.54
N THR A 130 8.09 -9.43 13.58
CA THR A 130 7.59 -8.97 14.88
C THR A 130 7.37 -7.46 14.87
N GLN A 131 6.69 -6.94 15.89
CA GLN A 131 6.52 -5.49 16.05
C GLN A 131 7.88 -4.76 16.16
N ASN A 132 8.86 -5.38 16.80
CA ASN A 132 10.21 -4.83 16.90
C ASN A 132 10.92 -4.80 15.54
N ASP A 133 10.76 -5.83 14.72
CA ASP A 133 11.36 -5.88 13.39
C ASP A 133 10.73 -4.86 12.45
N ASN A 134 9.40 -4.74 12.47
CA ASN A 134 8.70 -3.71 11.70
C ASN A 134 9.13 -2.28 12.10
N ALA A 135 9.48 -2.07 13.37
CA ALA A 135 9.99 -0.78 13.83
C ALA A 135 11.36 -0.41 13.22
N LYS A 136 12.16 -1.38 12.79
CA LYS A 136 13.47 -1.18 12.14
C LYS A 136 13.32 -0.68 10.68
N ASN A 137 12.21 -1.04 10.03
CA ASN A 137 11.88 -0.63 8.66
C ASN A 137 11.13 0.71 8.58
N LYS A 138 11.06 1.50 9.64
CA LYS A 138 10.34 2.78 9.61
C LYS A 138 11.02 3.79 8.68
N SER A 139 10.22 4.44 7.85
CA SER A 139 10.64 5.60 7.06
C SER A 139 11.10 6.74 7.96
N LYS A 140 12.01 7.57 7.44
CA LYS A 140 12.49 8.78 8.15
C LYS A 140 11.36 9.74 8.47
N GLN A 141 11.46 10.43 9.59
CA GLN A 141 10.49 11.45 9.97
C GLN A 141 10.68 12.71 9.09
N ILE A 142 9.56 13.41 8.83
CA ILE A 142 9.51 14.62 8.01
C ILE A 142 10.45 15.74 8.51
N ASN A 143 10.67 15.83 9.83
CA ASN A 143 11.54 16.82 10.46
C ASN A 143 13.02 16.39 10.56
N ASN A 144 13.40 15.33 9.89
CA ASN A 144 14.78 14.85 9.90
C ASN A 144 15.68 15.73 9.01
N THR A 145 16.50 16.58 9.63
CA THR A 145 17.39 17.53 8.95
C THR A 145 18.67 16.91 8.43
N SER A 146 19.11 15.75 8.96
CA SER A 146 20.31 15.06 8.49
C SER A 146 20.07 14.25 7.20
N GLY A 147 18.82 13.88 6.92
CA GLY A 147 18.44 12.97 5.84
C GLY A 147 18.49 11.50 6.21
N VAL A 148 19.08 11.11 7.34
CA VAL A 148 19.22 9.73 7.81
C VAL A 148 18.74 9.60 9.25
N THR A 149 17.90 8.60 9.54
CA THR A 149 17.40 8.34 10.89
C THR A 149 18.55 8.01 11.83
N GLY A 150 18.55 8.61 13.02
CA GLY A 150 19.56 8.37 14.06
C GLY A 150 20.87 9.15 13.89
N VAL A 151 20.99 10.00 12.86
CA VAL A 151 22.06 10.97 12.68
C VAL A 151 21.51 12.37 13.01
N SER A 152 22.18 13.11 13.89
CA SER A 152 21.75 14.45 14.30
C SER A 152 22.95 15.31 14.70
N TRP A 153 22.86 16.63 14.42
CA TRP A 153 23.87 17.57 14.92
C TRP A 153 23.73 17.75 16.43
N TYR A 154 24.82 17.55 17.15
CA TYR A 154 24.86 17.68 18.60
C TYR A 154 25.62 18.94 19.02
N LYS A 155 24.88 19.99 19.31
CA LYS A 155 25.40 21.35 19.57
C LYS A 155 26.47 21.42 20.66
N LYS A 156 26.36 20.58 21.72
CA LYS A 156 27.30 20.61 22.85
C LYS A 156 28.74 20.28 22.46
N TYR A 157 28.92 19.38 21.47
CA TYR A 157 30.24 18.93 21.02
C TYR A 157 30.59 19.42 19.62
N GLU A 158 29.62 20.16 18.98
CA GLU A 158 29.75 20.62 17.60
C GLU A 158 30.09 19.49 16.63
N LYS A 159 29.41 18.34 16.80
CA LYS A 159 29.63 17.11 16.04
C LYS A 159 28.34 16.44 15.62
N TRP A 160 28.40 15.63 14.60
CA TRP A 160 27.33 14.72 14.19
C TRP A 160 27.29 13.54 15.16
N ARG A 161 26.17 13.43 15.89
CA ARG A 161 25.92 12.29 16.79
C ARG A 161 25.16 11.22 16.05
N VAL A 162 25.66 9.97 16.14
CA VAL A 162 25.05 8.78 15.57
C VAL A 162 24.54 7.85 16.68
N ARG A 163 23.27 7.50 16.61
CA ARG A 163 22.61 6.57 17.54
C ARG A 163 21.78 5.55 16.77
N ILE A 164 21.60 4.36 17.36
CA ILE A 164 20.71 3.33 16.88
C ILE A 164 19.89 2.77 18.05
N GLN A 165 18.60 2.55 17.85
CA GLN A 165 17.75 1.92 18.85
C GLN A 165 17.61 0.43 18.55
N VAL A 166 17.97 -0.43 19.48
CA VAL A 166 17.89 -1.89 19.38
C VAL A 166 17.17 -2.41 20.61
N ASN A 167 16.08 -3.15 20.43
CA ASN A 167 15.29 -3.71 21.54
C ASN A 167 14.94 -2.67 22.62
N ASN A 168 14.44 -1.52 22.20
CA ASN A 168 14.09 -0.36 23.02
C ASN A 168 15.26 0.28 23.80
N LYS A 169 16.51 -0.06 23.47
CA LYS A 169 17.72 0.56 24.04
C LYS A 169 18.41 1.42 23.00
N ASP A 170 18.73 2.67 23.36
CA ASP A 170 19.54 3.55 22.54
C ASP A 170 21.01 3.20 22.69
N ILE A 171 21.65 2.90 21.59
CA ILE A 171 23.10 2.65 21.50
C ILE A 171 23.73 3.86 20.80
N LEU A 172 24.67 4.51 21.47
CA LEU A 172 25.51 5.54 20.89
C LEU A 172 26.60 4.87 20.04
N ILE A 173 26.64 5.19 18.74
CA ILE A 173 27.67 4.69 17.82
C ILE A 173 28.93 5.58 17.90
N GLY A 174 28.72 6.90 17.88
CA GLY A 174 29.82 7.85 17.96
C GLY A 174 29.43 9.30 17.70
N TYR A 175 30.47 10.15 17.71
CA TYR A 175 30.43 11.55 17.31
C TYR A 175 31.44 11.76 16.20
N PHE A 176 31.04 12.43 15.12
CA PHE A 176 31.80 12.60 13.89
C PHE A 176 31.87 14.09 13.54
N ASP A 177 32.99 14.51 13.02
CA ASP A 177 33.16 15.88 12.50
C ASP A 177 32.49 16.05 11.15
N ASP A 178 32.57 15.00 10.32
CA ASP A 178 31.98 14.96 9.00
C ASP A 178 30.60 14.28 8.98
N LYS A 179 29.66 14.85 8.21
CA LYS A 179 28.29 14.32 8.09
C LYS A 179 28.23 13.01 7.31
N GLU A 180 29.04 12.88 6.27
CA GLU A 180 29.03 11.70 5.41
C GLU A 180 29.63 10.50 6.14
N GLU A 181 30.69 10.73 6.95
CA GLU A 181 31.26 9.72 7.84
C GLU A 181 30.23 9.25 8.88
N ALA A 182 29.48 10.18 9.47
CA ALA A 182 28.38 9.86 10.40
C ALA A 182 27.30 9.01 9.72
N ILE A 183 26.90 9.35 8.49
CA ILE A 183 25.92 8.59 7.71
C ILE A 183 26.44 7.19 7.40
N LYS A 184 27.68 7.05 6.98
CA LYS A 184 28.32 5.77 6.70
C LYS A 184 28.32 4.86 7.93
N SER A 185 28.78 5.41 9.07
CA SER A 185 28.77 4.70 10.34
C SER A 185 27.38 4.24 10.77
N ARG A 186 26.34 5.07 10.50
CA ARG A 186 24.95 4.68 10.77
C ARG A 186 24.49 3.52 9.87
N LYS A 187 24.80 3.54 8.58
CA LYS A 187 24.45 2.46 7.64
C LYS A 187 25.12 1.14 8.04
N GLU A 188 26.38 1.18 8.43
CA GLU A 188 27.10 0.01 8.92
C GLU A 188 26.44 -0.57 10.20
N ALA A 189 26.03 0.30 11.12
CA ALA A 189 25.28 -0.11 12.31
C ALA A 189 23.91 -0.73 11.95
N GLU A 190 23.18 -0.19 10.96
CA GLU A 190 21.94 -0.78 10.50
C GLU A 190 22.14 -2.18 9.90
N ILE A 191 23.16 -2.39 9.12
CA ILE A 191 23.53 -3.71 8.59
C ILE A 191 23.80 -4.68 9.76
N LYS A 192 24.58 -4.25 10.74
CA LYS A 192 24.96 -5.07 11.90
C LYS A 192 23.78 -5.43 12.82
N TYR A 193 22.91 -4.47 13.12
CA TYR A 193 21.88 -4.64 14.14
C TYR A 193 20.49 -4.94 13.59
N PHE A 194 20.18 -4.53 12.35
CA PHE A 194 18.87 -4.71 11.76
C PHE A 194 18.85 -5.80 10.68
N GLY A 195 20.00 -6.10 10.05
CA GLY A 195 20.12 -7.13 9.03
C GLY A 195 19.12 -6.90 7.88
N GLU A 196 18.33 -7.93 7.57
CA GLU A 196 17.31 -7.90 6.51
C GLU A 196 16.13 -6.97 6.79
N PHE A 197 15.90 -6.61 8.05
CA PHE A 197 14.80 -5.71 8.47
C PHE A 197 15.16 -4.22 8.38
N ARG A 198 16.36 -3.87 7.91
CA ARG A 198 16.73 -2.47 7.73
C ARG A 198 15.91 -1.81 6.62
N ASN A 199 15.70 -0.50 6.75
CA ASN A 199 15.09 0.28 5.69
C ASN A 199 16.08 0.45 4.52
N LYS A 200 15.68 0.00 3.32
CA LYS A 200 16.53 0.06 2.12
C LYS A 200 16.38 1.36 1.32
N GLU A 201 15.45 2.26 1.71
CA GLU A 201 15.30 3.58 1.06
C GLU A 201 16.54 4.46 1.22
N ASN A 202 17.46 4.10 2.11
CA ASN A 202 18.69 4.86 2.37
C ASN A 202 19.91 4.30 1.62
N GLU A 203 19.73 3.31 0.73
CA GLU A 203 20.76 2.83 -0.18
C GLU A 203 20.82 3.67 -1.44
#